data_6a1a0526b5ac1212324e936132daac05
#
_entry.id   6a1a0526b5ac1212324e936132daac05
#
_cell.length_a   1.000
_cell.length_b   1.000
_cell.length_c   1.000
_cell.angle_alpha   90.00
_cell.angle_beta   90.00
_cell.angle_gamma   90.00
#
_symmetry.space_group_name_H-M   'P 1'
#
loop_
_entity.id
_entity.type
_entity.pdbx_description
1 polymer ?
#
loop_
_entity_poly.entity_id
_entity_poly.type
_entity_poly.pdbx_seq_one_letter_code
_entity_poly.pdbx_strand_id
1 'polypeptide(L)'
;LEGASRRLCEVNDYLRESPSAPVDSGSTVVALFARGRRCAVLWAGDSRMYRLRDGQLEQLTHDHSLAALDPVGHGESHLVTRAVGGEPELALDLRRDQVAGGDRFLLCSDGLTGVLPEAEIRVRMGDPNVRGAVDGLISATLEGGAPDNVTALIVEAYH
;
A
#
# COMPACT_ATOMS: atom_id res chain seq x y z
N LEU A 1 8.42 -14.65 -5.82
CA LEU A 1 7.78 -13.54 -6.52
C LEU A 1 6.94 -14.05 -7.69
N GLU A 2 7.48 -14.86 -8.61
CA GLU A 2 6.76 -15.38 -9.76
C GLU A 2 5.47 -16.11 -9.38
N GLY A 3 5.51 -16.93 -8.31
CA GLY A 3 4.32 -17.62 -7.81
C GLY A 3 3.24 -16.68 -7.28
N ALA A 4 3.61 -15.58 -6.64
CA ALA A 4 2.66 -14.59 -6.15
C ALA A 4 2.05 -13.78 -7.31
N SER A 5 2.86 -13.31 -8.24
CA SER A 5 2.38 -12.62 -9.44
C SER A 5 1.41 -13.50 -10.24
N ARG A 6 1.75 -14.77 -10.44
CA ARG A 6 0.85 -15.71 -11.15
C ARG A 6 -0.50 -15.87 -10.43
N ARG A 7 -0.52 -16.02 -9.10
CA ARG A 7 -1.77 -16.13 -8.35
C ARG A 7 -2.61 -14.86 -8.43
N LEU A 8 -1.99 -13.67 -8.43
CA LEU A 8 -2.71 -12.41 -8.62
C LEU A 8 -3.31 -12.32 -10.03
N CYS A 9 -2.62 -12.81 -11.06
CA CYS A 9 -3.19 -12.91 -12.41
C CYS A 9 -4.38 -13.89 -12.44
N GLU A 10 -4.26 -15.06 -11.81
CA GLU A 10 -5.37 -16.02 -11.69
C GLU A 10 -6.60 -15.40 -11.00
N VAL A 11 -6.40 -14.60 -9.95
CA VAL A 11 -7.49 -13.87 -9.28
C VAL A 11 -8.06 -12.78 -10.19
N ASN A 12 -7.21 -12.05 -10.91
CA ASN A 12 -7.65 -11.04 -11.88
C ASN A 12 -8.57 -11.66 -12.95
N ASP A 13 -8.16 -12.77 -13.54
CA ASP A 13 -8.94 -13.48 -14.55
C ASP A 13 -10.28 -13.98 -13.96
N TYR A 14 -10.24 -14.54 -12.74
CA TYR A 14 -11.45 -14.96 -12.04
C TYR A 14 -12.44 -13.82 -11.81
N LEU A 15 -11.98 -12.66 -11.33
CA LEU A 15 -12.86 -11.51 -11.07
C LEU A 15 -13.49 -10.95 -12.35
N ARG A 16 -12.81 -11.05 -13.48
CA ARG A 16 -13.28 -10.53 -14.75
C ARG A 16 -14.17 -11.51 -15.53
N GLU A 17 -13.88 -12.78 -15.44
CA GLU A 17 -14.52 -13.81 -16.30
C GLU A 17 -15.59 -14.63 -15.57
N SER A 18 -15.60 -14.61 -14.23
CA SER A 18 -16.56 -15.41 -13.46
C SER A 18 -17.95 -14.77 -13.48
N PRO A 19 -18.99 -15.51 -13.94
CA PRO A 19 -20.37 -15.05 -13.85
C PRO A 19 -20.87 -14.81 -12.42
N SER A 20 -20.14 -15.34 -11.42
CA SER A 20 -20.44 -15.21 -10.00
C SER A 20 -19.72 -14.03 -9.35
N ALA A 21 -18.77 -13.41 -10.03
CA ALA A 21 -18.12 -12.19 -9.53
C ALA A 21 -19.10 -11.01 -9.66
N PRO A 22 -19.15 -10.12 -8.67
CA PRO A 22 -19.90 -8.87 -8.82
C PRO A 22 -19.40 -8.09 -10.04
N VAL A 23 -20.30 -7.43 -10.75
CA VAL A 23 -19.95 -6.57 -11.88
C VAL A 23 -19.05 -5.45 -11.39
N ASP A 24 -17.98 -5.16 -12.12
CA ASP A 24 -17.00 -4.11 -11.80
C ASP A 24 -16.25 -4.31 -10.45
N SER A 25 -15.99 -5.57 -10.09
CA SER A 25 -15.19 -5.89 -8.90
C SER A 25 -13.71 -5.62 -9.15
N GLY A 26 -13.09 -4.81 -8.28
CA GLY A 26 -11.66 -4.55 -8.30
C GLY A 26 -11.09 -4.42 -6.90
N SER A 27 -9.78 -4.66 -6.77
CA SER A 27 -9.05 -4.46 -5.52
C SER A 27 -7.64 -3.96 -5.79
N THR A 28 -7.18 -3.02 -4.98
CA THR A 28 -5.76 -2.68 -4.92
C THR A 28 -4.99 -3.80 -4.23
N VAL A 29 -3.70 -3.87 -4.46
CA VAL A 29 -2.79 -4.78 -3.78
C VAL A 29 -1.47 -4.10 -3.49
N VAL A 30 -0.95 -4.29 -2.27
CA VAL A 30 0.41 -4.00 -1.90
C VAL A 30 0.97 -5.16 -1.09
N ALA A 31 2.14 -5.66 -1.45
CA ALA A 31 2.74 -6.85 -0.84
C ALA A 31 4.23 -6.67 -0.58
N LEU A 32 4.68 -7.10 0.60
CA LEU A 32 6.09 -7.17 0.99
C LEU A 32 6.55 -8.62 1.02
N PHE A 33 7.62 -8.90 0.30
CA PHE A 33 8.35 -10.17 0.34
C PHE A 33 9.73 -9.91 0.93
N ALA A 34 10.05 -10.53 2.06
CA ALA A 34 11.34 -10.39 2.71
C ALA A 34 12.03 -11.76 2.87
N ARG A 35 13.33 -11.80 2.58
CA ARG A 35 14.17 -12.98 2.80
C ARG A 35 15.60 -12.55 3.15
N GLY A 36 16.00 -12.76 4.41
CA GLY A 36 17.26 -12.27 4.91
C GLY A 36 17.34 -10.75 4.77
N ARG A 37 18.38 -10.25 4.15
CA ARG A 37 18.60 -8.80 3.95
C ARG A 37 18.05 -8.25 2.62
N ARG A 38 17.17 -8.97 1.95
CA ARG A 38 16.57 -8.55 0.68
C ARG A 38 15.06 -8.50 0.83
N CYS A 39 14.46 -7.48 0.23
CA CYS A 39 13.02 -7.42 0.08
C CYS A 39 12.61 -7.07 -1.34
N ALA A 40 11.35 -7.32 -1.62
CA ALA A 40 10.68 -6.87 -2.83
C ALA A 40 9.27 -6.40 -2.45
N VAL A 41 8.89 -5.28 -3.04
CA VAL A 41 7.56 -4.70 -2.93
C VAL A 41 6.89 -4.89 -4.28
N LEU A 42 5.65 -5.37 -4.26
CA LEU A 42 4.82 -5.58 -5.44
C LEU A 42 3.48 -4.91 -5.21
N TRP A 43 2.98 -4.14 -6.18
CA TRP A 43 1.71 -3.43 -6.02
C TRP A 43 0.97 -3.16 -7.32
N ALA A 44 -0.32 -2.95 -7.20
CA ALA A 44 -1.21 -2.33 -8.18
C ALA A 44 -2.29 -1.55 -7.41
N GLY A 45 -2.47 -0.28 -7.75
CA GLY A 45 -3.41 0.62 -7.08
C GLY A 45 -2.71 1.76 -6.33
N ASP A 46 -3.42 2.37 -5.41
CA ASP A 46 -3.05 3.52 -4.58
C ASP A 46 -2.82 3.18 -3.11
N SER A 47 -2.94 1.91 -2.74
CA SER A 47 -2.43 1.43 -1.45
C SER A 47 -0.93 1.56 -1.40
N ARG A 48 -0.40 2.12 -0.31
CA ARG A 48 0.99 2.52 -0.22
C ARG A 48 1.81 1.63 0.70
N MET A 49 3.10 1.60 0.41
CA MET A 49 4.11 1.10 1.33
C MET A 49 5.14 2.17 1.64
N TYR A 50 5.39 2.36 2.94
CA TYR A 50 6.45 3.22 3.45
C TYR A 50 7.50 2.40 4.18
N ARG A 51 8.74 2.91 4.19
CA ARG A 51 9.82 2.45 5.05
C ARG A 51 10.26 3.57 5.98
N LEU A 52 10.32 3.30 7.28
CA LEU A 52 11.00 4.15 8.25
C LEU A 52 12.37 3.52 8.57
N ARG A 53 13.44 4.25 8.26
CA ARG A 53 14.83 3.90 8.54
C ARG A 53 15.56 5.11 9.10
N ASP A 54 16.25 4.98 10.23
CA ASP A 54 17.01 6.06 10.87
C ASP A 54 16.20 7.36 11.03
N GLY A 55 14.92 7.23 11.37
CA GLY A 55 13.98 8.35 11.52
C GLY A 55 13.52 9.01 10.20
N GLN A 56 13.92 8.49 9.05
CA GLN A 56 13.49 8.96 7.74
C GLN A 56 12.40 8.07 7.17
N LEU A 57 11.28 8.68 6.77
CA LEU A 57 10.18 8.01 6.07
C LEU A 57 10.39 8.11 4.57
N GLU A 58 10.28 7.00 3.87
CA GLU A 58 10.34 6.90 2.42
C GLU A 58 9.14 6.12 1.91
N GLN A 59 8.39 6.68 0.95
CA GLN A 59 7.39 5.94 0.21
C GLN A 59 8.08 5.03 -0.82
N LEU A 60 7.80 3.72 -0.75
CA LEU A 60 8.41 2.72 -1.63
C LEU A 60 7.57 2.43 -2.88
N THR A 61 6.28 2.71 -2.83
CA THR A 61 5.32 2.59 -3.95
C THR A 61 5.06 3.96 -4.57
N HIS A 62 4.47 3.98 -5.76
CA HIS A 62 3.83 5.16 -6.32
C HIS A 62 2.39 4.82 -6.69
N ASP A 63 1.50 5.77 -6.54
CA ASP A 63 0.07 5.53 -6.70
C ASP A 63 -0.28 5.35 -8.18
N HIS A 64 -1.10 4.35 -8.47
CA HIS A 64 -1.75 4.20 -9.77
C HIS A 64 -3.13 4.85 -9.71
N SER A 65 -3.14 6.18 -9.70
CA SER A 65 -4.34 7.01 -9.68
C SER A 65 -4.26 8.12 -10.72
N LEU A 66 -5.39 8.68 -11.12
CA LEU A 66 -5.42 9.82 -12.06
C LEU A 66 -4.72 11.04 -11.45
N ALA A 67 -4.85 11.27 -10.15
CA ALA A 67 -4.17 12.36 -9.46
C ALA A 67 -2.64 12.25 -9.54
N ALA A 68 -2.09 11.03 -9.53
CA ALA A 68 -0.65 10.81 -9.68
C ALA A 68 -0.16 11.04 -11.11
N LEU A 69 -1.03 10.86 -12.12
CA LEU A 69 -0.71 11.06 -13.55
C LEU A 69 -0.80 12.54 -13.96
N ASP A 70 -1.63 13.34 -13.32
CA ASP A 70 -1.81 14.76 -13.58
C ASP A 70 -1.78 15.60 -12.29
N PRO A 71 -0.60 15.85 -11.72
CA PRO A 71 -0.45 16.59 -10.47
C PRO A 71 -0.84 18.07 -10.57
N VAL A 72 -1.07 18.59 -11.76
CA VAL A 72 -1.50 19.98 -12.03
C VAL A 72 -2.97 20.03 -12.47
N GLY A 73 -3.59 18.88 -12.68
CA GLY A 73 -4.97 18.75 -13.18
C GLY A 73 -6.01 19.22 -12.17
N HIS A 74 -7.08 19.76 -12.70
CA HIS A 74 -8.18 20.38 -11.95
C HIS A 74 -9.19 19.37 -11.39
N GLY A 75 -8.76 18.19 -10.94
CA GLY A 75 -9.65 17.16 -10.40
C GLY A 75 -9.00 16.38 -9.26
N GLU A 76 -9.63 16.42 -8.10
CA GLU A 76 -9.42 15.46 -7.01
C GLU A 76 -9.93 14.08 -7.44
N SER A 77 -9.31 13.48 -8.46
CA SER A 77 -9.73 12.17 -8.92
C SER A 77 -8.90 11.11 -8.21
N HIS A 78 -9.45 10.58 -7.12
CA HIS A 78 -8.99 9.36 -6.46
C HIS A 78 -9.26 8.11 -7.31
N LEU A 79 -9.57 8.29 -8.61
CA LEU A 79 -9.84 7.16 -9.49
C LEU A 79 -8.57 6.34 -9.69
N VAL A 80 -8.61 5.12 -9.20
CA VAL A 80 -7.56 4.12 -9.36
C VAL A 80 -7.47 3.71 -10.84
N THR A 81 -6.27 3.79 -11.40
CA THR A 81 -6.03 3.46 -12.82
C THR A 81 -5.50 2.05 -13.03
N ARG A 82 -5.18 1.34 -11.93
CA ARG A 82 -4.70 -0.04 -11.94
C ARG A 82 -5.21 -0.81 -10.73
N ALA A 83 -5.95 -1.89 -10.94
CA ALA A 83 -6.48 -2.73 -9.87
C ALA A 83 -6.54 -4.20 -10.34
N VAL A 84 -6.46 -5.13 -9.40
CA VAL A 84 -6.78 -6.55 -9.64
C VAL A 84 -8.27 -6.63 -9.97
N GLY A 85 -8.63 -7.22 -11.10
CA GLY A 85 -10.02 -7.26 -11.61
C GLY A 85 -10.38 -6.12 -12.58
N GLY A 86 -9.53 -5.07 -12.70
CA GLY A 86 -9.81 -3.92 -13.55
C GLY A 86 -9.54 -4.17 -15.03
N GLU A 87 -8.30 -4.50 -15.38
CA GLU A 87 -7.84 -4.62 -16.77
C GLU A 87 -7.61 -6.08 -17.18
N PRO A 88 -7.68 -6.40 -18.51
CA PRO A 88 -7.40 -7.74 -19.01
C PRO A 88 -6.04 -8.28 -18.60
N GLU A 89 -5.01 -7.44 -18.67
CA GLU A 89 -3.66 -7.77 -18.22
C GLU A 89 -3.36 -7.01 -16.94
N LEU A 90 -3.17 -7.74 -15.84
CA LEU A 90 -2.78 -7.15 -14.56
C LEU A 90 -1.32 -6.69 -14.62
N ALA A 91 -1.11 -5.39 -14.73
CA ALA A 91 0.22 -4.79 -14.66
C ALA A 91 0.60 -4.54 -13.20
N LEU A 92 1.54 -5.34 -12.68
CA LEU A 92 2.10 -5.20 -11.33
C LEU A 92 3.43 -4.47 -11.37
N ASP A 93 3.58 -3.45 -10.54
CA ASP A 93 4.88 -2.82 -10.33
C ASP A 93 5.68 -3.60 -9.28
N LEU A 94 7.00 -3.57 -9.43
CA LEU A 94 7.94 -4.30 -8.59
C LEU A 94 9.17 -3.43 -8.26
N ARG A 95 9.41 -3.22 -6.97
CA ARG A 95 10.64 -2.62 -6.45
C ARG A 95 11.42 -3.67 -5.65
N ARG A 96 12.73 -3.76 -5.88
CA ARG A 96 13.65 -4.56 -5.05
C ARG A 96 14.51 -3.65 -4.19
N ASP A 97 14.69 -4.02 -2.93
CA ASP A 97 15.46 -3.23 -1.97
C ASP A 97 16.16 -4.12 -0.94
N GLN A 98 16.92 -3.50 -0.04
CA GLN A 98 17.59 -4.17 1.07
C GLN A 98 16.89 -3.84 2.39
N VAL A 99 16.87 -4.80 3.28
CA VAL A 99 16.39 -4.67 4.67
C VAL A 99 17.57 -4.51 5.60
N ALA A 100 17.50 -3.53 6.48
CA ALA A 100 18.40 -3.35 7.60
C ALA A 100 17.67 -3.65 8.92
N GLY A 101 18.41 -4.02 9.95
CA GLY A 101 17.82 -4.14 11.28
C GLY A 101 17.32 -2.80 11.78
N GLY A 102 16.13 -2.78 12.37
CA GLY A 102 15.43 -1.56 12.80
C GLY A 102 14.56 -0.91 11.73
N ASP A 103 14.57 -1.40 10.48
CA ASP A 103 13.60 -0.95 9.49
C ASP A 103 12.18 -1.27 9.93
N ARG A 104 11.28 -0.32 9.72
CA ARG A 104 9.84 -0.53 9.83
C ARG A 104 9.19 -0.27 8.47
N PHE A 105 8.38 -1.21 8.05
CA PHE A 105 7.58 -1.10 6.82
C PHE A 105 6.11 -0.94 7.20
N LEU A 106 5.46 0.12 6.71
CA LEU A 106 4.02 0.31 6.82
C LEU A 106 3.38 0.00 5.47
N LEU A 107 2.43 -0.92 5.45
CA LEU A 107 1.50 -1.14 4.35
C LEU A 107 0.15 -0.58 4.77
N CYS A 108 -0.43 0.28 3.95
CA CYS A 108 -1.70 0.93 4.30
C CYS A 108 -2.59 1.19 3.09
N SER A 109 -3.90 1.28 3.33
CA SER A 109 -4.86 1.77 2.35
C SER A 109 -4.82 3.29 2.25
N ASP A 110 -5.44 3.83 1.21
CA ASP A 110 -5.62 5.25 0.95
C ASP A 110 -6.43 5.96 2.03
N GLY A 111 -7.35 5.27 2.71
CA GLY A 111 -8.10 5.81 3.85
C GLY A 111 -7.20 6.32 4.99
N LEU A 112 -5.96 5.81 5.12
CA LEU A 112 -4.98 6.34 6.05
C LEU A 112 -4.28 7.58 5.48
N THR A 113 -3.77 7.48 4.27
CA THR A 113 -2.95 8.51 3.64
C THR A 113 -3.75 9.70 3.12
N GLY A 114 -5.05 9.53 2.91
CA GLY A 114 -5.99 10.62 2.63
C GLY A 114 -6.25 11.52 3.84
N VAL A 115 -5.98 11.05 5.05
CA VAL A 115 -6.18 11.81 6.31
C VAL A 115 -4.87 12.25 6.92
N LEU A 116 -3.87 11.35 7.01
CA LEU A 116 -2.62 11.63 7.70
C LEU A 116 -1.52 12.09 6.73
N PRO A 117 -0.93 13.27 6.94
CA PRO A 117 0.26 13.68 6.20
C PRO A 117 1.47 12.82 6.58
N GLU A 118 2.43 12.68 5.67
CA GLU A 118 3.63 11.84 5.88
C GLU A 118 4.43 12.22 7.14
N ALA A 119 4.45 13.49 7.51
CA ALA A 119 5.10 13.95 8.73
C ALA A 119 4.49 13.30 9.98
N GLU A 120 3.17 13.13 10.02
CA GLU A 120 2.47 12.47 11.12
C GLU A 120 2.64 10.96 11.08
N ILE A 121 2.55 10.35 9.90
CA ILE A 121 2.85 8.93 9.70
C ILE A 121 4.26 8.61 10.24
N ARG A 122 5.25 9.43 9.88
CA ARG A 122 6.64 9.29 10.35
C ARG A 122 6.75 9.32 11.88
N VAL A 123 6.09 10.29 12.52
CA VAL A 123 6.12 10.42 13.99
C VAL A 123 5.53 9.19 14.66
N ARG A 124 4.36 8.73 14.20
CA ARG A 124 3.67 7.57 14.80
C ARG A 124 4.40 6.27 14.52
N MET A 125 4.95 6.07 13.33
CA MET A 125 5.81 4.91 13.04
C MET A 125 7.07 4.87 13.90
N GLY A 126 7.49 6.00 14.47
CA GLY A 126 8.63 6.10 15.39
C GLY A 126 8.33 5.65 16.82
N ASP A 127 7.09 5.33 17.20
CA ASP A 127 6.77 4.80 18.53
C ASP A 127 7.62 3.56 18.82
N PRO A 128 8.31 3.47 19.98
CA PRO A 128 9.09 2.29 20.33
C PRO A 128 8.30 0.98 20.30
N ASN A 129 7.01 1.04 20.59
CA ASN A 129 6.11 -0.10 20.55
C ASN A 129 5.38 -0.19 19.20
N VAL A 130 5.67 -1.23 18.41
CA VAL A 130 5.05 -1.44 17.08
C VAL A 130 3.52 -1.45 17.15
N ARG A 131 2.94 -2.06 18.18
CA ARG A 131 1.50 -2.05 18.39
C ARG A 131 0.97 -0.64 18.68
N GLY A 132 1.68 0.12 19.53
CA GLY A 132 1.37 1.52 19.80
C GLY A 132 1.42 2.37 18.53
N ALA A 133 2.40 2.11 17.66
CA ALA A 133 2.50 2.76 16.36
C ALA A 133 1.26 2.51 15.48
N VAL A 134 0.81 1.24 15.37
CA VAL A 134 -0.39 0.89 14.60
C VAL A 134 -1.64 1.52 15.22
N ASP A 135 -1.83 1.33 16.53
CA ASP A 135 -2.99 1.87 17.25
C ASP A 135 -3.03 3.42 17.12
N GLY A 136 -1.87 4.08 17.19
CA GLY A 136 -1.74 5.52 17.02
C GLY A 136 -2.07 6.00 15.59
N LEU A 137 -1.67 5.27 14.55
CA LEU A 137 -2.02 5.57 13.17
C LEU A 137 -3.54 5.45 12.95
N ILE A 138 -4.15 4.35 13.39
CA ILE A 138 -5.59 4.14 13.25
C ILE A 138 -6.38 5.19 14.02
N SER A 139 -6.03 5.44 15.30
CA SER A 139 -6.73 6.43 16.13
C SER A 139 -6.70 7.82 15.51
N ALA A 140 -5.53 8.26 15.06
CA ALA A 140 -5.42 9.57 14.42
C ALA A 140 -6.22 9.69 13.12
N THR A 141 -6.26 8.61 12.33
CA THR A 141 -7.08 8.60 11.12
C THR A 141 -8.57 8.70 11.46
N LEU A 142 -9.03 7.99 12.49
CA LEU A 142 -10.41 8.06 12.96
C LEU A 142 -10.76 9.44 13.51
N GLU A 143 -9.86 10.06 14.29
CA GLU A 143 -10.02 11.42 14.80
C GLU A 143 -10.06 12.46 13.66
N GLY A 144 -9.35 12.22 12.57
CA GLY A 144 -9.38 13.03 11.35
C GLY A 144 -10.64 12.86 10.50
N GLY A 145 -11.61 12.05 10.95
CA GLY A 145 -12.92 11.86 10.32
C GLY A 145 -13.05 10.62 9.45
N ALA A 146 -11.95 9.89 9.18
CA ALA A 146 -11.92 8.61 8.45
C ALA A 146 -13.03 8.48 7.37
N PRO A 147 -12.94 9.20 6.25
CA PRO A 147 -13.99 9.19 5.21
C PRO A 147 -14.09 7.83 4.50
N ASP A 148 -13.12 6.94 4.68
CA ASP A 148 -13.06 5.62 4.09
C ASP A 148 -12.55 4.56 5.08
N ASN A 149 -12.58 3.29 4.66
CA ASN A 149 -12.03 2.17 5.41
C ASN A 149 -10.50 2.34 5.58
N VAL A 150 -10.01 2.07 6.77
CA VAL A 150 -8.59 2.22 7.12
C VAL A 150 -7.96 0.88 7.41
N THR A 151 -6.87 0.58 6.71
CA THR A 151 -6.04 -0.58 6.99
C THR A 151 -4.59 -0.14 7.20
N ALA A 152 -3.96 -0.64 8.27
CA ALA A 152 -2.54 -0.43 8.53
C ALA A 152 -1.88 -1.72 9.03
N LEU A 153 -0.74 -2.07 8.44
CA LEU A 153 0.09 -3.19 8.85
C LEU A 153 1.54 -2.71 8.98
N ILE A 154 2.13 -2.88 10.16
CA ILE A 154 3.57 -2.61 10.35
C ILE A 154 4.35 -3.91 10.48
N VAL A 155 5.43 -4.01 9.70
CA VAL A 155 6.43 -5.08 9.77
C VAL A 155 7.74 -4.47 10.24
N GLU A 156 8.33 -5.00 11.33
CA GLU A 156 9.62 -4.57 11.85
C GLU A 156 10.69 -5.61 11.57
N ALA A 157 11.86 -5.15 11.12
CA ALA A 157 13.01 -6.00 10.87
C ALA A 157 13.91 -6.05 12.10
N TYR A 158 14.13 -7.24 12.65
CA TYR A 158 15.07 -7.49 13.73
C TYR A 158 16.43 -7.92 13.21
N HIS A 159 17.49 -7.73 14.03
CA HIS A 159 18.87 -8.18 13.75
C HIS A 159 19.02 -9.68 13.90
#